data_f7990c8cfb6c82b33619e706f2a464ee
#
_entry.id   f7990c8cfb6c82b33619e706f2a464ee
#
_cell.length_a   1.000
_cell.length_b   1.000
_cell.length_c   1.000
_cell.angle_alpha   90.00
_cell.angle_beta   90.00
_cell.angle_gamma   90.00
#
_symmetry.space_group_name_H-M   'P 1'
#
loop_
_entity.id
_entity.type
_entity.pdbx_description
1 polymer ?
#
loop_
_entity_poly.entity_id
_entity_poly.type
_entity_poly.pdbx_seq_one_letter_code
_entity_poly.pdbx_strand_id
1 'polypeptide(L)' 'MKYFGTVKSFDAVAGHGEIKQEVGGNDLHFETSAIQWDKNVAPTVGQRLSYDVGQSSDRRPCALNLQTI' A
#
# COMPACT_ATOMS: atom_id res chain seq x y z
N MET A 1 -8.30 2.57 -12.63
CA MET A 1 -8.34 1.11 -12.58
C MET A 1 -7.75 0.64 -11.26
N LYS A 2 -8.43 -0.23 -10.54
CA LYS A 2 -7.97 -0.69 -9.24
C LYS A 2 -7.18 -1.98 -9.35
N TYR A 3 -6.16 -2.08 -8.53
CA TYR A 3 -5.34 -3.27 -8.39
C TYR A 3 -5.55 -3.85 -7.01
N PHE A 4 -5.20 -5.11 -6.84
CA PHE A 4 -5.31 -5.81 -5.56
C PHE A 4 -3.96 -6.35 -5.15
N GLY A 5 -3.71 -6.36 -3.85
CA GLY A 5 -2.48 -6.88 -3.29
C GLY A 5 -2.62 -7.16 -1.83
N THR A 6 -1.55 -7.68 -1.24
CA THR A 6 -1.50 -8.06 0.16
C THR A 6 -0.40 -7.27 0.86
N VAL A 7 -0.66 -6.79 2.06
CA VAL A 7 0.35 -6.08 2.85
C VAL A 7 1.48 -7.06 3.18
N LYS A 8 2.67 -6.75 2.69
CA LYS A 8 3.87 -7.54 2.94
C LYS A 8 4.56 -7.12 4.23
N SER A 9 4.65 -5.82 4.46
CA SER A 9 5.26 -5.26 5.66
C SER A 9 4.70 -3.88 5.93
N PHE A 10 4.78 -3.46 7.19
CA PHE A 10 4.39 -2.10 7.58
C PHE A 10 5.18 -1.69 8.83
N ASP A 11 5.77 -0.49 8.77
CA ASP A 11 6.48 0.10 9.91
C ASP A 11 5.71 1.34 10.35
N ALA A 12 5.02 1.23 11.48
CA ALA A 12 4.20 2.32 12.00
C ALA A 12 5.05 3.51 12.45
N VAL A 13 6.28 3.28 12.88
CA VAL A 13 7.18 4.35 13.33
C VAL A 13 7.66 5.16 12.13
N ALA A 14 8.08 4.48 11.07
CA ALA A 14 8.51 5.13 9.84
C ALA A 14 7.35 5.66 9.01
N GLY A 15 6.16 5.11 9.19
CA GLY A 15 4.95 5.55 8.47
C GLY A 15 4.87 5.06 7.04
N HIS A 16 5.45 3.90 6.75
CA HIS A 16 5.40 3.33 5.40
C HIS A 16 5.42 1.80 5.45
N GLY A 17 5.10 1.19 4.33
CA GLY A 17 5.12 -0.26 4.18
C GLY A 17 5.22 -0.67 2.74
N GLU A 18 5.03 -1.97 2.48
CA GLU A 18 5.10 -2.54 1.15
C GLU A 18 3.91 -3.46 0.90
N ILE A 19 3.48 -3.50 -0.36
CA ILE A 19 2.39 -4.35 -0.82
C ILE A 19 2.94 -5.31 -1.85
N LYS A 20 2.59 -6.60 -1.70
CA LYS A 20 2.84 -7.61 -2.71
C LYS A 20 1.67 -7.63 -3.68
N GLN A 21 1.93 -7.31 -4.94
CA GLN A 21 0.89 -7.22 -5.96
C GLN A 21 0.37 -8.60 -6.37
N GLU A 22 -0.96 -8.75 -6.47
CA GLU A 22 -1.56 -10.01 -6.95
C GLU A 22 -1.27 -10.24 -8.43
N VAL A 23 -1.11 -9.17 -9.19
CA VAL A 23 -0.77 -9.28 -10.61
C VAL A 23 0.68 -9.71 -10.85
N GLY A 24 1.48 -9.77 -9.79
CA GLY A 24 2.90 -10.09 -9.90
C GLY A 24 3.76 -8.84 -10.11
N GLY A 25 5.06 -9.04 -10.27
CA GLY A 25 6.00 -7.95 -10.41
C GLY A 25 6.63 -7.55 -9.07
N ASN A 26 7.19 -6.36 -9.02
CA ASN A 26 7.87 -5.85 -7.84
C ASN A 26 6.87 -5.42 -6.77
N ASP A 27 7.30 -5.51 -5.51
CA ASP A 27 6.50 -4.97 -4.42
C ASP A 27 6.38 -3.46 -4.56
N LEU A 28 5.24 -2.91 -4.15
CA LEU A 28 5.02 -1.47 -4.19
C LEU A 28 5.15 -0.89 -2.79
N HIS A 29 5.83 0.24 -2.72
CA HIS A 29 5.91 1.05 -1.51
C HIS A 29 4.61 1.84 -1.33
N PHE A 30 4.17 2.00 -0.07
CA PHE A 30 3.09 2.91 0.26
C PHE A 30 3.39 3.65 1.56
N GLU A 31 2.80 4.81 1.72
CA GLU A 31 2.91 5.60 2.94
C GLU A 31 1.55 5.69 3.63
N THR A 32 1.56 6.04 4.92
CA THR A 32 0.31 6.17 5.68
C THR A 32 -0.62 7.20 5.06
N SER A 33 -0.10 8.21 4.39
CA SER A 33 -0.93 9.20 3.70
C SER A 33 -1.77 8.61 2.57
N ALA A 34 -1.41 7.45 2.05
CA ALA A 34 -2.16 6.76 0.99
C ALA A 34 -3.34 5.95 1.53
N ILE A 35 -3.42 5.75 2.84
CA ILE A 35 -4.48 4.96 3.47
C ILE A 35 -5.78 5.76 3.48
N GLN A 36 -6.86 5.16 2.99
CA GLN A 36 -8.16 5.81 2.87
C GLN A 36 -9.15 5.43 3.98
N TRP A 37 -8.77 4.52 4.88
CA TRP A 37 -9.57 4.22 6.06
C TRP A 37 -9.04 4.98 7.26
N ASP A 38 -9.60 4.72 8.47
CA ASP A 38 -9.18 5.41 9.69
C ASP A 38 -7.68 5.19 9.92
N LYS A 39 -6.93 6.29 9.93
CA LYS A 39 -5.47 6.25 10.07
C LYS A 39 -5.00 5.80 11.44
N ASN A 40 -5.91 5.71 12.41
CA ASN A 40 -5.60 5.11 13.71
C ASN A 40 -5.57 3.59 13.65
N VAL A 41 -6.01 3.01 12.54
CA VAL A 41 -5.99 1.56 12.33
C VAL A 41 -4.86 1.22 11.36
N ALA A 42 -3.77 0.67 11.86
CA ALA A 42 -2.64 0.30 11.03
C ALA A 42 -3.00 -0.89 10.13
N PRO A 43 -2.44 -0.94 8.91
CA PRO A 43 -2.62 -2.12 8.07
C PRO A 43 -1.98 -3.35 8.72
N THR A 44 -2.60 -4.50 8.50
CA THR A 44 -2.11 -5.78 9.03
C THR A 44 -1.36 -6.53 7.95
N VAL A 45 -0.20 -7.08 8.29
CA VAL A 45 0.55 -7.93 7.36
C VAL A 45 -0.33 -9.12 6.97
N GLY A 46 -0.44 -9.36 5.65
CA GLY A 46 -1.31 -10.38 5.10
C GLY A 46 -2.70 -9.88 4.72
N GLN A 47 -3.05 -8.66 5.08
CA GLN A 47 -4.35 -8.07 4.73
C GLN A 47 -4.41 -7.78 3.24
N ARG A 48 -5.54 -8.17 2.62
CA ARG A 48 -5.77 -7.86 1.21
C ARG A 48 -6.35 -6.46 1.07
N LEU A 49 -5.81 -5.69 0.12
CA LEU A 49 -6.22 -4.31 -0.13
C LEU A 49 -6.45 -4.08 -1.61
N SER A 50 -7.23 -3.05 -1.93
CA SER A 50 -7.24 -2.47 -3.26
C SER A 50 -6.41 -1.18 -3.25
N TYR A 51 -5.81 -0.85 -4.39
CA TYR A 51 -4.98 0.34 -4.50
C TYR A 51 -4.89 0.79 -5.96
N ASP A 52 -4.42 2.02 -6.14
CA ASP A 52 -4.05 2.55 -7.45
C ASP A 52 -2.52 2.60 -7.53
N VAL A 53 -1.99 2.51 -8.73
CA VAL A 53 -0.54 2.62 -8.96
C VAL A 53 -0.22 4.05 -9.36
N GLY A 54 0.75 4.64 -8.68
CA GLY A 54 1.23 5.97 -8.99
C GLY A 54 2.74 6.05 -8.85
N GLN A 55 3.26 7.25 -8.74
CA GLN A 55 4.68 7.48 -8.55
C GLN A 55 4.91 8.38 -7.35
N SER A 56 5.93 8.07 -6.58
CA SER A 56 6.40 8.93 -5.51
C SER A 56 7.18 10.12 -6.09
N SER A 57 7.58 11.05 -5.23
CA SER A 57 8.31 12.24 -5.67
C SER A 57 9.66 11.92 -6.33
N ASP A 58 10.23 10.77 -6.03
CA ASP A 58 11.49 10.30 -6.63
C ASP A 58 11.25 9.38 -7.85
N ARG A 59 10.02 9.38 -8.39
CA ARG A 59 9.60 8.64 -9.58
C ARG A 59 9.61 7.13 -9.41
N ARG A 60 9.58 6.64 -8.18
CA ARG A 60 9.46 5.21 -7.92
C ARG A 60 7.98 4.81 -7.92
N PRO A 61 7.63 3.63 -8.45
CA PRO A 61 6.25 3.16 -8.36
C PRO A 61 5.81 3.03 -6.91
N CYS A 62 4.60 3.46 -6.63
CA CYS A 62 4.04 3.34 -5.28
C CYS A 62 2.55 3.06 -5.36
N ALA A 63 2.00 2.54 -4.27
CA ALA A 63 0.57 2.32 -4.14
C ALA A 63 -0.08 3.56 -3.53
N LEU A 64 -1.21 3.96 -4.09
CA LEU A 64 -1.99 5.11 -3.65
C LEU A 64 -3.43 4.68 -3.41
N ASN A 65 -4.17 5.51 -2.66
CA ASN A 65 -5.60 5.30 -2.44
C ASN A 65 -5.91 3.88 -1.94
N LEU A 66 -5.17 3.44 -0.92
CA LEU A 66 -5.36 2.12 -0.33
C LEU A 66 -6.72 2.04 0.33
N GLN A 67 -7.47 0.98 0.03
CA GLN A 67 -8.77 0.73 0.63
C GLN A 67 -8.87 -0.72 1.06
N THR A 68 -9.57 -0.96 2.16
CA THR A 68 -9.87 -2.32 2.60
C THR A 68 -10.89 -2.96 1.67
N ILE A 69 -10.82 -4.26 1.57
CA ILE A 69 -11.78 -5.03 0.75
C ILE A 69 -12.82 -5.67 1.66
#